data_748f274c6977222f74d7988d90cdb4ca
#
_entry.id   748f274c6977222f74d7988d90cdb4ca
#
_cell.length_a   1.000
_cell.length_b   1.000
_cell.length_c   1.000
_cell.angle_alpha   90.00
_cell.angle_beta   90.00
_cell.angle_gamma   90.00
#
_symmetry.space_group_name_H-M   'P 1'
#
loop_
_entity.id
_entity.type
_entity.pdbx_description
1 polymer ?
#
loop_
_entity_poly.entity_id
_entity_poly.type
_entity_poly.pdbx_seq_one_letter_code
_entity_poly.pdbx_strand_id
1 'polypeptide(L)'
;MGEFDPGPPVAVAEHFGNVPSYADFRQFFWYDWGPVFYRGRLDGTARLLALASDPGPTERIAGRTLVGDAGQRVQGFLAKLGLTQSYSLVNAYSYALIPARAQQAMPLLSRPDQLAWRNTLLDLITGAPLQAIVAFGVQAKSAVHLWTGKPAVPVFEVPHPSSRSPKVLLDSWRAAITELRGIVTPDPDGDNTVPNYGTKFGESDYAPIPARDLPFGVPPWLGNDAWGRKDKPKHNNSVERPDTDVLHTLVWRAPVVD
;
A
#
# COMPACT_ATOMS: atom_id res chain seq x y z
N MET A 1 -15.73 -13.69 9.44
CA MET A 1 -15.35 -12.73 8.37
C MET A 1 -15.60 -13.39 7.03
N GLY A 2 -16.00 -12.61 6.00
CA GLY A 2 -16.20 -13.14 4.66
C GLY A 2 -14.89 -13.64 4.04
N GLU A 3 -14.99 -14.48 3.03
CA GLU A 3 -13.86 -15.01 2.28
C GLU A 3 -13.13 -13.90 1.46
N PHE A 4 -13.88 -12.85 1.08
CA PHE A 4 -13.41 -11.72 0.29
C PHE A 4 -13.71 -10.40 0.99
N ASP A 5 -13.09 -9.31 0.51
CA ASP A 5 -13.38 -7.96 0.99
C ASP A 5 -14.84 -7.57 0.63
N PRO A 6 -15.68 -7.28 1.62
CA PRO A 6 -17.06 -6.86 1.39
C PRO A 6 -17.21 -5.44 0.86
N GLY A 7 -16.11 -4.70 0.76
CA GLY A 7 -16.10 -3.27 0.45
C GLY A 7 -16.02 -2.39 1.71
N PRO A 8 -15.93 -1.07 1.50
CA PRO A 8 -15.80 -0.10 2.60
C PRO A 8 -17.12 0.07 3.37
N PRO A 9 -17.06 0.46 4.66
CA PRO A 9 -18.22 0.95 5.39
C PRO A 9 -18.91 2.13 4.65
N VAL A 10 -20.21 2.31 4.85
CA VAL A 10 -21.04 3.29 4.10
C VAL A 10 -20.42 4.69 4.12
N ALA A 11 -20.05 5.21 5.29
CA ALA A 11 -19.45 6.55 5.42
C ALA A 11 -18.13 6.68 4.65
N VAL A 12 -17.31 5.62 4.60
CA VAL A 12 -16.06 5.60 3.84
C VAL A 12 -16.33 5.49 2.34
N ALA A 13 -17.34 4.71 1.94
CA ALA A 13 -17.76 4.60 0.53
C ALA A 13 -18.25 5.96 -0.02
N GLU A 14 -19.08 6.67 0.75
CA GLU A 14 -19.54 8.02 0.43
C GLU A 14 -18.35 9.00 0.31
N HIS A 15 -17.40 8.89 1.23
CA HIS A 15 -16.20 9.72 1.19
C HIS A 15 -15.32 9.43 -0.06
N PHE A 16 -15.19 8.16 -0.47
CA PHE A 16 -14.51 7.81 -1.72
C PHE A 16 -15.21 8.39 -2.95
N GLY A 17 -16.55 8.44 -2.95
CA GLY A 17 -17.31 9.09 -4.01
C GLY A 17 -17.04 10.59 -4.17
N ASN A 18 -16.51 11.23 -3.12
CA ASN A 18 -16.16 12.65 -3.09
C ASN A 18 -14.65 12.92 -3.24
N VAL A 19 -13.90 11.98 -3.85
CA VAL A 19 -12.46 12.20 -4.10
C VAL A 19 -12.26 13.46 -4.95
N PRO A 20 -11.34 14.37 -4.57
CA PRO A 20 -11.10 15.59 -5.35
C PRO A 20 -10.59 15.25 -6.74
N SER A 21 -10.97 16.08 -7.72
CA SER A 21 -10.56 15.88 -9.11
C SER A 21 -9.03 16.00 -9.26
N TYR A 22 -8.46 15.06 -10.00
CA TYR A 22 -7.08 15.11 -10.47
C TYR A 22 -6.97 15.55 -11.94
N ALA A 23 -8.10 15.96 -12.56
CA ALA A 23 -8.15 16.29 -14.00
C ALA A 23 -7.16 17.41 -14.39
N ASP A 24 -7.01 18.44 -13.55
CA ASP A 24 -6.07 19.55 -13.78
C ASP A 24 -4.60 19.15 -13.57
N PHE A 25 -4.35 17.93 -13.09
CA PHE A 25 -3.03 17.38 -12.76
C PHE A 25 -2.68 16.14 -13.56
N ARG A 26 -3.39 15.88 -14.68
CA ARG A 26 -3.18 14.71 -15.53
C ARG A 26 -1.72 14.54 -15.97
N GLN A 27 -0.98 15.63 -16.11
CA GLN A 27 0.45 15.61 -16.43
C GLN A 27 1.33 14.91 -15.39
N PHE A 28 0.80 14.65 -14.19
CA PHE A 28 1.52 13.97 -13.10
C PHE A 28 1.03 12.55 -12.87
N PHE A 29 -0.15 12.18 -13.40
CA PHE A 29 -0.83 10.94 -13.08
C PHE A 29 -1.34 10.20 -14.32
N TRP A 30 -1.38 8.89 -14.27
CA TRP A 30 -2.19 8.09 -15.18
C TRP A 30 -3.67 8.19 -14.77
N TYR A 31 -4.24 9.34 -15.02
CA TYR A 31 -5.57 9.73 -14.57
C TYR A 31 -6.67 8.75 -15.04
N ASP A 32 -6.56 8.25 -16.27
CA ASP A 32 -7.57 7.38 -16.87
C ASP A 32 -7.57 5.95 -16.28
N TRP A 33 -6.61 5.65 -15.40
CA TRP A 33 -6.64 4.40 -14.64
C TRP A 33 -7.71 4.40 -13.54
N GLY A 34 -8.21 5.55 -13.15
CA GLY A 34 -9.12 5.71 -12.03
C GLY A 34 -8.40 5.63 -10.67
N PRO A 35 -9.11 5.97 -9.60
CA PRO A 35 -8.57 5.96 -8.24
C PRO A 35 -8.54 4.55 -7.65
N VAL A 36 -7.56 4.32 -6.75
CA VAL A 36 -7.48 3.15 -5.87
C VAL A 36 -7.22 3.64 -4.46
N PHE A 37 -8.06 3.25 -3.51
CA PHE A 37 -8.10 3.90 -2.21
C PHE A 37 -7.44 3.11 -1.09
N TYR A 38 -7.71 1.80 -0.96
CA TYR A 38 -7.41 1.07 0.27
C TYR A 38 -7.13 -0.41 0.06
N ARG A 39 -6.65 -1.04 1.13
CA ARG A 39 -6.66 -2.47 1.39
C ARG A 39 -6.70 -2.71 2.90
N GLY A 40 -7.34 -3.80 3.35
CA GLY A 40 -7.49 -4.15 4.75
C GLY A 40 -8.68 -3.43 5.41
N ARG A 41 -8.59 -3.15 6.69
CA ARG A 41 -9.71 -2.65 7.50
C ARG A 41 -9.92 -1.16 7.37
N LEU A 42 -11.19 -0.75 7.29
CA LEU A 42 -11.60 0.65 7.24
C LEU A 42 -12.62 1.02 8.32
N ASP A 43 -12.81 0.16 9.29
CA ASP A 43 -13.83 0.27 10.35
C ASP A 43 -13.29 0.83 11.67
N GLY A 44 -12.08 1.38 11.67
CA GLY A 44 -11.41 1.90 12.85
C GLY A 44 -10.83 0.83 13.79
N THR A 45 -10.85 -0.46 13.41
CA THR A 45 -10.37 -1.56 14.26
C THR A 45 -8.92 -1.98 13.96
N ALA A 46 -8.27 -1.36 12.99
CA ALA A 46 -6.87 -1.63 12.67
C ALA A 46 -5.94 -1.22 13.82
N ARG A 47 -4.95 -2.08 14.11
CA ARG A 47 -3.86 -1.79 15.06
C ARG A 47 -2.70 -1.08 14.39
N LEU A 48 -2.54 -1.25 13.07
CA LEU A 48 -1.52 -0.60 12.29
C LEU A 48 -2.12 0.07 11.07
N LEU A 49 -1.83 1.36 10.91
CA LEU A 49 -2.10 2.11 9.68
C LEU A 49 -0.81 2.21 8.88
N ALA A 50 -0.84 1.81 7.61
CA ALA A 50 0.29 1.98 6.71
C ALA A 50 -0.09 2.85 5.50
N LEU A 51 0.77 3.81 5.19
CA LEU A 51 0.66 4.65 4.01
C LEU A 51 1.77 4.33 3.02
N ALA A 52 1.42 4.25 1.73
CA ALA A 52 2.39 4.22 0.63
C ALA A 52 2.24 5.44 -0.28
N SER A 53 2.89 5.45 -1.44
CA SER A 53 2.89 6.59 -2.35
C SER A 53 1.60 6.68 -3.15
N ASP A 54 1.41 5.74 -4.07
CA ASP A 54 0.38 5.74 -5.11
C ASP A 54 0.11 4.32 -5.61
N PRO A 55 -1.03 4.08 -6.28
CA PRO A 55 -1.32 2.77 -6.86
C PRO A 55 -0.39 2.44 -8.03
N GLY A 56 -0.06 1.16 -8.15
CA GLY A 56 0.65 0.61 -9.30
C GLY A 56 -0.30 -0.04 -10.33
N PRO A 57 0.26 -0.66 -11.38
CA PRO A 57 -0.54 -1.32 -12.41
C PRO A 57 -1.31 -2.55 -11.91
N THR A 58 -0.77 -3.29 -10.96
CA THR A 58 -1.47 -4.42 -10.34
C THR A 58 -2.65 -3.95 -9.49
N GLU A 59 -2.47 -2.85 -8.78
CA GLU A 59 -3.50 -2.20 -7.97
C GLU A 59 -4.68 -1.71 -8.83
N ARG A 60 -4.39 -1.25 -10.04
CA ARG A 60 -5.41 -0.88 -11.04
C ARG A 60 -6.35 -2.05 -11.36
N ILE A 61 -5.80 -3.27 -11.50
CA ILE A 61 -6.60 -4.46 -11.81
C ILE A 61 -7.38 -4.93 -10.57
N ALA A 62 -6.71 -4.97 -9.43
CA ALA A 62 -7.31 -5.46 -8.18
C ALA A 62 -8.31 -4.49 -7.56
N GLY A 63 -8.23 -3.19 -7.88
CA GLY A 63 -8.98 -2.15 -7.19
C GLY A 63 -8.60 -2.00 -5.72
N ARG A 64 -7.42 -2.51 -5.32
CA ARG A 64 -6.90 -2.45 -3.95
C ARG A 64 -5.44 -2.03 -3.94
N THR A 65 -5.05 -1.26 -2.91
CA THR A 65 -3.68 -0.75 -2.79
C THR A 65 -2.70 -1.83 -2.33
N LEU A 66 -1.43 -1.70 -2.73
CA LEU A 66 -0.33 -2.58 -2.28
C LEU A 66 -0.60 -4.08 -2.53
N VAL A 67 -0.94 -4.43 -3.76
CA VAL A 67 -1.25 -5.81 -4.19
C VAL A 67 -0.12 -6.43 -5.02
N GLY A 68 0.64 -5.62 -5.78
CA GLY A 68 1.76 -6.07 -6.59
C GLY A 68 2.99 -6.47 -5.78
N ASP A 69 4.17 -6.51 -6.40
CA ASP A 69 5.44 -6.87 -5.75
C ASP A 69 5.70 -6.04 -4.47
N ALA A 70 5.51 -4.73 -4.55
CA ALA A 70 5.62 -3.85 -3.39
C ALA A 70 4.62 -4.21 -2.29
N GLY A 71 3.39 -4.58 -2.68
CA GLY A 71 2.35 -5.01 -1.77
C GLY A 71 2.68 -6.33 -1.07
N GLN A 72 3.26 -7.30 -1.78
CA GLN A 72 3.68 -8.57 -1.18
C GLN A 72 4.84 -8.39 -0.20
N ARG A 73 5.77 -7.45 -0.45
CA ARG A 73 6.81 -7.06 0.52
C ARG A 73 6.20 -6.43 1.78
N VAL A 74 5.22 -5.54 1.62
CA VAL A 74 4.49 -4.96 2.76
C VAL A 74 3.68 -6.03 3.50
N GLN A 75 3.08 -6.99 2.79
CA GLN A 75 2.40 -8.12 3.43
C GLN A 75 3.37 -8.96 4.26
N GLY A 76 4.59 -9.20 3.76
CA GLY A 76 5.67 -9.83 4.53
C GLY A 76 6.08 -9.02 5.77
N PHE A 77 6.10 -7.68 5.65
CA PHE A 77 6.32 -6.79 6.79
C PHE A 77 5.24 -6.95 7.87
N LEU A 78 3.98 -6.97 7.47
CA LEU A 78 2.83 -7.19 8.36
C LEU A 78 2.88 -8.58 9.01
N ALA A 79 3.22 -9.61 8.25
CA ALA A 79 3.38 -10.98 8.74
C ALA A 79 4.46 -11.07 9.82
N LYS A 80 5.60 -10.34 9.66
CA LYS A 80 6.66 -10.28 10.67
C LYS A 80 6.23 -9.61 11.98
N LEU A 81 5.13 -8.86 11.96
CA LEU A 81 4.49 -8.30 13.16
C LEU A 81 3.37 -9.21 13.71
N GLY A 82 3.11 -10.35 13.07
CA GLY A 82 1.98 -11.21 13.40
C GLY A 82 0.62 -10.57 13.06
N LEU A 83 0.58 -9.66 12.09
CA LEU A 83 -0.66 -9.04 11.64
C LEU A 83 -1.23 -9.81 10.44
N THR A 84 -2.34 -10.51 10.66
CA THR A 84 -3.06 -11.25 9.62
C THR A 84 -4.24 -10.45 9.07
N GLN A 85 -4.77 -9.49 9.85
CA GLN A 85 -5.98 -8.75 9.49
C GLN A 85 -6.12 -7.38 10.16
N SER A 86 -5.41 -7.07 11.25
CA SER A 86 -5.59 -5.83 12.02
C SER A 86 -4.75 -4.68 11.48
N TYR A 87 -4.84 -4.44 10.17
CA TYR A 87 -4.16 -3.36 9.47
C TYR A 87 -5.07 -2.62 8.50
N SER A 88 -4.73 -1.37 8.24
CA SER A 88 -5.32 -0.52 7.21
C SER A 88 -4.20 0.01 6.31
N LEU A 89 -4.37 -0.10 5.01
CA LEU A 89 -3.38 0.32 4.02
C LEU A 89 -4.02 1.33 3.06
N VAL A 90 -3.42 2.50 2.92
CA VAL A 90 -3.86 3.55 2.00
C VAL A 90 -2.66 4.17 1.28
N ASN A 91 -2.92 5.01 0.28
CA ASN A 91 -1.89 5.75 -0.42
C ASN A 91 -1.98 7.25 -0.13
N ALA A 92 -0.86 7.95 -0.27
CA ALA A 92 -0.80 9.41 -0.22
C ALA A 92 -1.56 10.05 -1.39
N TYR A 93 -1.53 9.40 -2.56
CA TYR A 93 -2.32 9.76 -3.74
C TYR A 93 -3.26 8.62 -4.13
N SER A 94 -4.50 8.97 -4.46
CA SER A 94 -5.49 7.98 -4.92
C SER A 94 -5.27 7.54 -6.37
N TYR A 95 -4.56 8.33 -7.17
CA TYR A 95 -4.25 8.04 -8.57
C TYR A 95 -2.77 7.67 -8.75
N ALA A 96 -2.49 6.84 -9.76
CA ALA A 96 -1.15 6.37 -10.07
C ALA A 96 -0.25 7.49 -10.58
N LEU A 97 0.89 7.72 -9.95
CA LEU A 97 1.89 8.68 -10.36
C LEU A 97 2.65 8.22 -11.62
N ILE A 98 2.94 9.17 -12.50
CA ILE A 98 3.97 9.01 -13.52
C ILE A 98 5.33 9.13 -12.80
N PRO A 99 6.16 8.08 -12.75
CA PRO A 99 7.35 8.05 -11.89
C PRO A 99 8.32 9.23 -12.12
N ALA A 100 8.48 9.65 -13.39
CA ALA A 100 9.31 10.81 -13.74
C ALA A 100 8.75 12.14 -13.20
N ARG A 101 7.49 12.19 -12.81
CA ARG A 101 6.79 13.38 -12.31
C ARG A 101 6.54 13.37 -10.79
N ALA A 102 6.94 12.32 -10.09
CA ALA A 102 6.61 12.12 -8.68
C ALA A 102 7.04 13.30 -7.78
N GLN A 103 8.22 13.88 -8.04
CA GLN A 103 8.70 15.04 -7.28
C GLN A 103 7.86 16.29 -7.55
N GLN A 104 7.41 16.48 -8.78
CA GLN A 104 6.61 17.64 -9.20
C GLN A 104 5.18 17.56 -8.65
N ALA A 105 4.69 16.36 -8.35
CA ALA A 105 3.38 16.15 -7.74
C ALA A 105 3.35 16.43 -6.22
N MET A 106 4.49 16.52 -5.55
CA MET A 106 4.56 16.71 -4.09
C MET A 106 3.71 17.86 -3.55
N PRO A 107 3.64 19.05 -4.19
CA PRO A 107 2.79 20.15 -3.71
C PRO A 107 1.30 19.83 -3.63
N LEU A 108 0.79 18.83 -4.39
CA LEU A 108 -0.61 18.41 -4.29
C LEU A 108 -0.97 17.87 -2.90
N LEU A 109 -0.01 17.31 -2.18
CA LEU A 109 -0.26 16.78 -0.83
C LEU A 109 -0.73 17.86 0.16
N SER A 110 -0.31 19.10 -0.02
CA SER A 110 -0.71 20.25 0.81
C SER A 110 -1.82 21.11 0.18
N ARG A 111 -2.28 20.79 -1.03
CA ARG A 111 -3.39 21.52 -1.65
C ARG A 111 -4.66 21.36 -0.79
N PRO A 112 -5.40 22.43 -0.49
CA PRO A 112 -6.46 22.43 0.51
C PRO A 112 -7.52 21.33 0.31
N ASP A 113 -8.00 21.12 -0.91
CA ASP A 113 -8.99 20.10 -1.24
C ASP A 113 -8.44 18.67 -1.05
N GLN A 114 -7.23 18.40 -1.54
CA GLN A 114 -6.56 17.11 -1.43
C GLN A 114 -6.19 16.80 0.02
N LEU A 115 -5.71 17.81 0.74
CA LEU A 115 -5.35 17.72 2.16
C LEU A 115 -6.57 17.43 3.02
N ALA A 116 -7.65 18.20 2.85
CA ALA A 116 -8.89 18.03 3.62
C ALA A 116 -9.49 16.64 3.39
N TRP A 117 -9.61 16.22 2.13
CA TRP A 117 -10.16 14.91 1.78
C TRP A 117 -9.32 13.78 2.39
N ARG A 118 -8.00 13.82 2.26
CA ARG A 118 -7.11 12.79 2.81
C ARG A 118 -7.14 12.76 4.34
N ASN A 119 -7.14 13.91 5.00
CA ASN A 119 -7.23 13.97 6.46
C ASN A 119 -8.55 13.37 6.94
N THR A 120 -9.68 13.72 6.32
CA THR A 120 -10.98 13.13 6.64
C THR A 120 -10.97 11.61 6.43
N LEU A 121 -10.36 11.10 5.34
CA LEU A 121 -10.22 9.66 5.14
C LEU A 121 -9.45 9.01 6.30
N LEU A 122 -8.30 9.57 6.65
CA LEU A 122 -7.47 9.03 7.73
C LEU A 122 -8.19 9.05 9.08
N ASP A 123 -8.95 10.11 9.37
CA ASP A 123 -9.76 10.22 10.59
C ASP A 123 -10.90 9.18 10.60
N LEU A 124 -11.56 8.92 9.47
CA LEU A 124 -12.64 7.93 9.35
C LEU A 124 -12.18 6.49 9.56
N ILE A 125 -10.98 6.15 9.09
CA ILE A 125 -10.49 4.76 9.10
C ILE A 125 -9.64 4.43 10.33
N THR A 126 -9.35 5.40 11.19
CA THR A 126 -8.57 5.19 12.41
C THR A 126 -9.47 5.28 13.65
N GLY A 127 -9.16 4.46 14.64
CA GLY A 127 -9.89 4.41 15.89
C GLY A 127 -8.99 4.10 17.08
N ALA A 128 -9.60 3.93 18.25
CA ALA A 128 -8.90 3.67 19.52
C ALA A 128 -7.93 2.47 19.51
N PRO A 129 -8.15 1.39 18.73
CA PRO A 129 -7.22 0.27 18.67
C PRO A 129 -5.88 0.57 17.96
N LEU A 130 -5.73 1.71 17.25
CA LEU A 130 -4.51 2.02 16.53
C LEU A 130 -3.31 2.12 17.47
N GLN A 131 -2.24 1.40 17.17
CA GLN A 131 -1.03 1.31 18.00
C GLN A 131 0.20 1.93 17.31
N ALA A 132 0.25 1.93 15.96
CA ALA A 132 1.35 2.52 15.22
C ALA A 132 0.93 2.94 13.81
N ILE A 133 1.70 3.88 13.24
CA ILE A 133 1.61 4.31 11.84
C ILE A 133 2.94 4.01 11.16
N VAL A 134 2.89 3.45 9.93
CA VAL A 134 4.08 3.23 9.11
C VAL A 134 3.95 3.98 7.78
N ALA A 135 4.88 4.87 7.50
CA ALA A 135 4.94 5.66 6.27
C ALA A 135 6.04 5.11 5.35
N PHE A 136 5.65 4.48 4.24
CA PHE A 136 6.54 3.90 3.25
C PHE A 136 6.91 4.93 2.17
N GLY A 137 8.05 5.58 2.31
CA GLY A 137 8.60 6.53 1.34
C GLY A 137 8.18 7.99 1.58
N VAL A 138 8.71 8.88 0.73
CA VAL A 138 8.65 10.34 0.93
C VAL A 138 7.22 10.88 0.87
N GLN A 139 6.42 10.41 -0.07
CA GLN A 139 5.03 10.86 -0.25
C GLN A 139 4.16 10.48 0.95
N ALA A 140 4.30 9.24 1.42
CA ALA A 140 3.60 8.76 2.60
C ALA A 140 4.01 9.52 3.86
N LYS A 141 5.31 9.73 4.06
CA LYS A 141 5.85 10.57 5.14
C LYS A 141 5.24 11.97 5.13
N SER A 142 5.25 12.64 3.97
CA SER A 142 4.66 13.98 3.84
C SER A 142 3.16 13.96 4.14
N ALA A 143 2.42 12.96 3.68
CA ALA A 143 0.99 12.81 3.95
C ALA A 143 0.71 12.66 5.46
N VAL A 144 1.49 11.85 6.17
CA VAL A 144 1.37 11.67 7.63
C VAL A 144 1.73 12.94 8.40
N HIS A 145 2.73 13.69 7.97
CA HIS A 145 3.11 14.97 8.61
C HIS A 145 2.05 16.05 8.42
N LEU A 146 1.35 16.04 7.29
CA LEU A 146 0.27 16.97 6.98
C LEU A 146 -1.08 16.57 7.62
N TRP A 147 -1.17 15.42 8.23
CA TRP A 147 -2.41 14.95 8.87
C TRP A 147 -2.60 15.62 10.23
N THR A 148 -3.58 16.53 10.32
CA THR A 148 -3.86 17.34 11.51
C THR A 148 -4.55 16.56 12.63
N GLY A 149 -5.40 15.59 12.29
CA GLY A 149 -6.10 14.69 13.23
C GLY A 149 -5.28 13.48 13.68
N LYS A 150 -3.99 13.44 13.34
CA LYS A 150 -3.14 12.30 13.64
C LYS A 150 -3.13 11.94 15.12
N PRO A 151 -3.49 10.70 15.50
CA PRO A 151 -3.45 10.25 16.89
C PRO A 151 -2.02 10.22 17.45
N ALA A 152 -1.89 10.31 18.76
CA ALA A 152 -0.61 10.32 19.48
C ALA A 152 -0.03 8.88 19.60
N VAL A 153 0.20 8.22 18.46
CA VAL A 153 0.86 6.91 18.37
C VAL A 153 2.20 7.04 17.67
N PRO A 154 3.15 6.10 17.88
CA PRO A 154 4.43 6.10 17.19
C PRO A 154 4.29 6.05 15.67
N VAL A 155 5.11 6.84 14.98
CA VAL A 155 5.19 6.90 13.51
C VAL A 155 6.54 6.39 13.06
N PHE A 156 6.54 5.37 12.20
CA PHE A 156 7.73 4.79 11.60
C PHE A 156 7.84 5.23 10.14
N GLU A 157 8.88 5.95 9.83
CA GLU A 157 9.17 6.44 8.48
C GLU A 157 10.23 5.55 7.85
N VAL A 158 9.85 4.76 6.89
CA VAL A 158 10.73 3.78 6.26
C VAL A 158 10.80 3.96 4.74
N PRO A 159 11.87 3.50 4.07
CA PRO A 159 11.95 3.53 2.62
C PRO A 159 10.79 2.78 1.96
N HIS A 160 10.36 3.29 0.79
CA HIS A 160 9.33 2.65 -0.02
C HIS A 160 9.73 1.22 -0.42
N PRO A 161 8.81 0.23 -0.45
CA PRO A 161 9.12 -1.16 -0.79
C PRO A 161 9.79 -1.37 -2.15
N SER A 162 9.62 -0.44 -3.09
CA SER A 162 10.30 -0.43 -4.39
C SER A 162 11.59 0.39 -4.40
N SER A 163 12.18 0.72 -3.25
CA SER A 163 13.44 1.48 -3.17
C SER A 163 14.56 0.79 -3.94
N ARG A 164 15.34 1.60 -4.67
CA ARG A 164 16.50 1.12 -5.44
C ARG A 164 17.74 0.85 -4.58
N SER A 165 17.66 1.08 -3.27
CA SER A 165 18.75 0.85 -2.31
C SER A 165 18.37 -0.30 -1.36
N PRO A 166 18.50 -1.56 -1.76
CA PRO A 166 18.03 -2.71 -0.97
C PRO A 166 18.63 -2.76 0.43
N LYS A 167 19.91 -2.41 0.56
CA LYS A 167 20.58 -2.40 1.88
C LYS A 167 19.94 -1.39 2.83
N VAL A 168 19.77 -0.16 2.39
CA VAL A 168 19.16 0.92 3.21
C VAL A 168 17.73 0.55 3.58
N LEU A 169 16.97 -0.02 2.64
CA LEU A 169 15.60 -0.48 2.88
C LEU A 169 15.59 -1.57 3.95
N LEU A 170 16.38 -2.63 3.80
CA LEU A 170 16.38 -3.76 4.73
C LEU A 170 16.87 -3.37 6.12
N ASP A 171 17.91 -2.54 6.22
CA ASP A 171 18.41 -2.06 7.52
C ASP A 171 17.33 -1.24 8.25
N SER A 172 16.65 -0.34 7.53
CA SER A 172 15.54 0.47 8.07
C SER A 172 14.33 -0.40 8.47
N TRP A 173 13.91 -1.33 7.60
CA TRP A 173 12.78 -2.20 7.88
C TRP A 173 13.05 -3.16 9.04
N ARG A 174 14.29 -3.66 9.14
CA ARG A 174 14.72 -4.49 10.26
C ARG A 174 14.62 -3.75 11.59
N ALA A 175 15.12 -2.50 11.64
CA ALA A 175 15.02 -1.67 12.83
C ALA A 175 13.55 -1.41 13.19
N ALA A 176 12.73 -1.00 12.23
CA ALA A 176 11.31 -0.77 12.45
C ALA A 176 10.56 -2.01 12.97
N ILE A 177 10.79 -3.20 12.40
CA ILE A 177 10.18 -4.45 12.89
C ILE A 177 10.60 -4.74 14.33
N THR A 178 11.87 -4.52 14.68
CA THR A 178 12.37 -4.75 16.04
C THR A 178 11.62 -3.90 17.07
N GLU A 179 11.41 -2.63 16.77
CA GLU A 179 10.69 -1.71 17.66
C GLU A 179 9.18 -1.98 17.65
N LEU A 180 8.58 -2.15 16.46
CA LEU A 180 7.15 -2.38 16.30
C LEU A 180 6.65 -3.64 17.02
N ARG A 181 7.47 -4.69 17.12
CA ARG A 181 7.12 -5.90 17.87
C ARG A 181 6.88 -5.67 19.38
N GLY A 182 7.48 -4.62 19.93
CA GLY A 182 7.23 -4.19 21.31
C GLY A 182 6.00 -3.30 21.47
N ILE A 183 5.42 -2.81 20.37
CA ILE A 183 4.34 -1.82 20.36
C ILE A 183 3.04 -2.43 19.83
N VAL A 184 3.12 -3.17 18.71
CA VAL A 184 1.95 -3.68 18.02
C VAL A 184 1.64 -5.09 18.49
N THR A 185 0.44 -5.27 19.03
CA THR A 185 -0.07 -6.58 19.47
C THR A 185 -0.39 -7.43 18.24
N PRO A 186 0.16 -8.65 18.13
CA PRO A 186 -0.17 -9.54 17.00
C PRO A 186 -1.64 -9.96 17.02
N ASP A 187 -2.14 -10.38 15.87
CA ASP A 187 -3.46 -11.00 15.78
C ASP A 187 -3.47 -12.38 16.46
N PRO A 188 -4.63 -12.89 16.91
CA PRO A 188 -4.69 -14.18 17.64
C PRO A 188 -4.15 -15.37 16.83
N ASP A 189 -4.23 -15.31 15.49
CA ASP A 189 -3.71 -16.30 14.54
C ASP A 189 -2.37 -15.86 13.92
N GLY A 190 -1.76 -14.79 14.42
CA GLY A 190 -0.51 -14.23 13.93
C GLY A 190 0.71 -14.67 14.74
N ASP A 191 1.85 -14.81 14.05
CA ASP A 191 3.14 -15.13 14.67
C ASP A 191 4.14 -14.00 14.45
N ASN A 192 4.48 -13.27 15.52
CA ASN A 192 5.49 -12.22 15.49
C ASN A 192 6.91 -12.72 15.86
N THR A 193 7.08 -14.04 16.02
CA THR A 193 8.39 -14.65 16.31
C THR A 193 9.17 -15.03 15.06
N VAL A 194 8.54 -14.98 13.89
CA VAL A 194 9.20 -15.26 12.61
C VAL A 194 10.48 -14.43 12.43
N PRO A 195 11.53 -14.96 11.77
CA PRO A 195 12.80 -14.24 11.61
C PRO A 195 12.60 -12.85 10.99
N ASN A 196 13.33 -11.86 11.54
CA ASN A 196 13.39 -10.52 10.96
C ASN A 196 14.16 -10.54 9.63
N TYR A 197 14.21 -9.41 8.94
CA TYR A 197 14.91 -9.27 7.65
C TYR A 197 16.40 -9.61 7.75
N GLY A 198 16.90 -10.36 6.77
CA GLY A 198 18.31 -10.61 6.56
C GLY A 198 19.03 -9.45 5.82
N THR A 199 20.14 -9.75 5.20
CA THR A 199 20.91 -8.78 4.39
C THR A 199 20.42 -8.66 2.94
N LYS A 200 19.56 -9.59 2.51
CA LYS A 200 18.91 -9.63 1.19
C LYS A 200 17.46 -10.05 1.39
N PHE A 201 16.57 -9.58 0.51
CA PHE A 201 15.20 -10.11 0.44
C PHE A 201 15.26 -11.59 0.03
N GLY A 202 14.65 -12.44 0.86
CA GLY A 202 14.39 -13.85 0.56
C GLY A 202 12.91 -14.09 0.27
N GLU A 203 12.56 -15.31 -0.14
CA GLU A 203 11.16 -15.69 -0.35
C GLU A 203 10.31 -15.52 0.92
N SER A 204 10.86 -15.80 2.08
CA SER A 204 10.20 -15.64 3.38
C SER A 204 9.92 -14.19 3.78
N ASP A 205 10.45 -13.22 3.03
CA ASP A 205 10.20 -11.80 3.26
C ASP A 205 9.01 -11.26 2.47
N TYR A 206 8.45 -12.07 1.59
CA TYR A 206 7.21 -11.81 0.88
C TYR A 206 6.08 -12.62 1.51
N ALA A 207 4.87 -12.10 1.42
CA ALA A 207 3.67 -12.88 1.73
C ALA A 207 2.59 -12.63 0.68
N PRO A 208 1.76 -13.63 0.37
CA PRO A 208 0.62 -13.45 -0.53
C PRO A 208 -0.38 -12.46 0.08
N ILE A 209 -1.09 -11.76 -0.79
CA ILE A 209 -2.20 -10.90 -0.37
C ILE A 209 -3.37 -11.80 0.04
N PRO A 210 -3.91 -11.65 1.26
CA PRO A 210 -5.03 -12.48 1.70
C PRO A 210 -6.28 -12.26 0.85
N ALA A 211 -7.03 -13.33 0.55
CA ALA A 211 -8.28 -13.24 -0.21
C ALA A 211 -9.28 -12.24 0.42
N ARG A 212 -9.32 -12.18 1.74
CA ARG A 212 -10.15 -11.24 2.51
C ARG A 212 -9.86 -9.75 2.23
N ASP A 213 -8.72 -9.44 1.64
CA ASP A 213 -8.30 -8.08 1.27
C ASP A 213 -8.61 -7.77 -0.20
N LEU A 214 -9.08 -8.74 -0.96
CA LEU A 214 -9.35 -8.64 -2.39
C LEU A 214 -10.86 -8.74 -2.65
N PRO A 215 -11.39 -8.00 -3.64
CA PRO A 215 -12.77 -8.14 -4.03
C PRO A 215 -13.04 -9.51 -4.68
N PHE A 216 -14.28 -9.99 -4.57
CA PHE A 216 -14.71 -11.19 -5.27
C PHE A 216 -14.46 -11.09 -6.78
N GLY A 217 -14.00 -12.17 -7.40
CA GLY A 217 -13.73 -12.24 -8.84
C GLY A 217 -12.33 -11.81 -9.28
N VAL A 218 -11.48 -11.33 -8.36
CA VAL A 218 -10.06 -11.11 -8.66
C VAL A 218 -9.39 -12.48 -8.85
N PRO A 219 -8.62 -12.68 -9.94
CA PRO A 219 -7.94 -13.95 -10.18
C PRO A 219 -7.00 -14.33 -9.03
N PRO A 220 -6.95 -15.62 -8.61
CA PRO A 220 -6.14 -16.06 -7.46
C PRO A 220 -4.64 -15.82 -7.57
N TRP A 221 -4.12 -15.67 -8.80
CA TRP A 221 -2.72 -15.36 -9.04
C TRP A 221 -2.37 -13.89 -8.82
N LEU A 222 -3.36 -12.99 -8.83
CA LEU A 222 -3.13 -11.57 -8.60
C LEU A 222 -2.84 -11.32 -7.12
N GLY A 223 -1.73 -10.67 -6.83
CA GLY A 223 -1.29 -10.44 -5.45
C GLY A 223 -0.74 -11.67 -4.75
N ASN A 224 -0.57 -12.78 -5.47
CA ASN A 224 -0.03 -14.00 -4.93
C ASN A 224 1.30 -14.36 -5.59
N ASP A 225 2.18 -15.00 -4.79
CA ASP A 225 3.46 -15.55 -5.21
C ASP A 225 4.24 -14.68 -6.22
N ALA A 226 4.67 -15.27 -7.31
CA ALA A 226 5.60 -14.66 -8.24
C ALA A 226 4.96 -13.72 -9.28
N TRP A 227 3.65 -13.61 -9.35
CA TRP A 227 2.99 -12.84 -10.41
C TRP A 227 3.30 -11.34 -10.41
N GLY A 228 3.67 -10.76 -9.31
CA GLY A 228 4.10 -9.37 -9.24
C GLY A 228 5.62 -9.21 -9.15
N ARG A 229 6.40 -10.30 -9.13
CA ARG A 229 7.83 -10.24 -8.81
C ARG A 229 8.67 -10.25 -10.06
N LYS A 230 9.29 -9.12 -10.36
CA LYS A 230 10.22 -8.97 -11.49
C LYS A 230 11.51 -9.76 -11.37
N ASP A 231 11.89 -10.15 -10.14
CA ASP A 231 13.20 -10.74 -9.84
C ASP A 231 13.30 -12.23 -10.18
N LYS A 232 12.19 -12.86 -10.55
CA LYS A 232 12.17 -14.27 -10.94
C LYS A 232 12.03 -14.41 -12.44
N PRO A 233 13.07 -14.92 -13.15
CA PRO A 233 13.04 -15.08 -14.60
C PRO A 233 11.86 -15.90 -15.13
N LYS A 234 11.40 -16.88 -14.35
CA LYS A 234 10.25 -17.73 -14.68
C LYS A 234 8.89 -17.06 -14.52
N HIS A 235 8.84 -15.93 -13.84
CA HIS A 235 7.61 -15.26 -13.45
C HIS A 235 7.68 -13.76 -13.80
N ASN A 236 8.35 -13.45 -14.88
CA ASN A 236 8.49 -12.07 -15.37
C ASN A 236 7.21 -11.55 -16.02
N ASN A 237 6.09 -11.72 -15.31
CA ASN A 237 4.76 -11.43 -15.80
C ASN A 237 4.15 -10.41 -14.95
N SER A 238 4.43 -9.26 -15.25
CA SER A 238 3.82 -8.18 -14.52
C SER A 238 2.90 -7.40 -15.41
N VAL A 239 1.89 -6.86 -14.82
CA VAL A 239 1.22 -5.71 -15.37
C VAL A 239 2.21 -4.58 -15.24
N GLU A 240 2.69 -4.06 -16.36
CA GLU A 240 3.68 -3.01 -16.38
C GLU A 240 3.05 -1.66 -16.70
N ARG A 241 3.68 -0.61 -16.22
CA ARG A 241 3.38 0.75 -16.66
C ARG A 241 3.91 0.91 -18.09
N PRO A 242 3.21 1.65 -18.98
CA PRO A 242 3.75 1.93 -20.28
C PRO A 242 5.06 2.74 -20.18
N ASP A 243 5.94 2.56 -21.15
CA ASP A 243 7.23 3.27 -21.19
C ASP A 243 7.07 4.77 -21.42
N THR A 244 5.91 5.20 -21.91
CA THR A 244 5.60 6.59 -22.20
C THR A 244 4.41 7.08 -21.36
N ASP A 245 4.47 8.31 -20.88
CA ASP A 245 3.41 8.99 -20.15
C ASP A 245 2.21 9.40 -21.05
N VAL A 246 2.31 9.20 -22.36
CA VAL A 246 1.21 9.42 -23.31
C VAL A 246 0.26 8.23 -23.38
N LEU A 247 0.74 7.02 -23.05
CA LEU A 247 -0.06 5.80 -23.09
C LEU A 247 -0.65 5.50 -21.71
N HIS A 248 -1.95 5.72 -21.57
CA HIS A 248 -2.70 5.44 -20.33
C HIS A 248 -3.22 4.00 -20.25
N THR A 249 -2.59 3.05 -20.94
CA THR A 249 -2.95 1.64 -20.94
C THR A 249 -2.00 0.82 -20.09
N LEU A 250 -2.49 -0.32 -19.61
CA LEU A 250 -1.66 -1.33 -18.97
C LEU A 250 -0.98 -2.21 -20.02
N VAL A 251 0.29 -2.50 -19.83
CA VAL A 251 0.99 -3.51 -20.60
C VAL A 251 0.90 -4.83 -19.83
N TRP A 252 0.18 -5.79 -20.39
CA TRP A 252 0.07 -7.14 -19.83
C TRP A 252 1.07 -8.05 -20.54
N ARG A 253 1.91 -8.71 -19.75
CA ARG A 253 2.79 -9.77 -20.25
C ARG A 253 2.32 -11.10 -19.70
N ALA A 254 2.03 -12.04 -20.59
CA ALA A 254 1.71 -13.39 -20.18
C ALA A 254 2.91 -14.06 -19.50
N PRO A 255 2.68 -15.01 -18.57
CA PRO A 255 3.73 -15.85 -18.02
C PRO A 255 4.49 -16.57 -19.14
N VAL A 256 5.79 -16.68 -18.99
CA VAL A 256 6.55 -17.67 -19.73
C VAL A 256 6.20 -19.02 -19.09
N VAL A 257 5.43 -19.82 -19.78
CA VAL A 257 5.14 -21.19 -19.39
C VAL A 257 6.26 -22.04 -19.98
N ASP A 258 7.07 -22.65 -19.13
CA ASP A 258 8.09 -23.64 -19.54
C ASP A 258 7.44 -24.99 -19.86
#